data_b87b18e72a44cb59a9546bc3e5dda5ee
#
_entry.id   b87b18e72a44cb59a9546bc3e5dda5ee
#
_cell.length_a   1.000
_cell.length_b   1.000
_cell.length_c   1.000
_cell.angle_alpha   90.00
_cell.angle_beta   90.00
_cell.angle_gamma   90.00
#
_symmetry.space_group_name_H-M   'P 1'
#
loop_
_entity.id
_entity.type
_entity.pdbx_description
1 polymer ?
#
loop_
_entity_poly.entity_id
_entity_poly.type
_entity_poly.pdbx_seq_one_letter_code
_entity_poly.pdbx_strand_id
1 'polypeptide(L)'
;MGLAGLGVGALAGALALTPGPKVLGQAETLLEARSPNQRHNAKLACEAIDGKVIKPGEVFSFNKTVGSWSRDKGYRRAPVSFNGSLIDAWGGGVCQTSTTFYNAALYAGMELVERHAHHFCPTYASPGRDAAVAYPNIDLQMRNASEHPIEVSAKVEGSRLKITLIGRAAKPAITIQTRIIDQQSPMLLNQGSGDSPWLRSPGKPGYEVETYRITPESKVRLSRDRYPVMHRVVQWSNGS
;
A
#
# COMPACT_ATOMS: atom_id res chain seq x y z
N MET A 1 0.99 19.38 -77.64
CA MET A 1 1.01 18.08 -77.02
C MET A 1 1.79 18.22 -75.71
N GLY A 2 1.12 18.36 -74.57
CA GLY A 2 1.73 18.53 -73.26
C GLY A 2 1.35 17.30 -72.42
N LEU A 3 2.39 16.58 -71.92
CA LEU A 3 2.23 15.48 -71.00
C LEU A 3 2.24 16.02 -69.58
N ALA A 4 1.09 15.86 -68.86
CA ALA A 4 1.03 16.13 -67.46
C ALA A 4 1.52 14.87 -66.65
N GLY A 5 2.66 15.04 -65.95
CA GLY A 5 3.15 14.02 -65.01
C GLY A 5 2.42 14.09 -63.68
N LEU A 6 1.66 13.05 -63.34
CA LEU A 6 1.06 12.84 -62.02
C LEU A 6 2.15 12.33 -61.07
N GLY A 7 2.62 13.16 -60.17
CA GLY A 7 3.50 12.75 -59.06
C GLY A 7 2.68 12.06 -57.99
N VAL A 8 2.87 10.74 -57.79
CA VAL A 8 2.35 9.98 -56.65
C VAL A 8 3.26 10.23 -55.43
N GLY A 9 2.81 11.10 -54.53
CA GLY A 9 3.46 11.30 -53.27
C GLY A 9 3.19 10.12 -52.32
N ALA A 10 4.15 9.26 -52.09
CA ALA A 10 4.08 8.22 -51.08
C ALA A 10 4.18 8.85 -49.70
N LEU A 11 3.08 8.88 -48.96
CA LEU A 11 3.04 9.13 -47.53
C LEU A 11 3.62 7.90 -46.80
N ALA A 12 4.91 7.95 -46.51
CA ALA A 12 5.54 7.01 -45.59
C ALA A 12 5.06 7.32 -44.14
N GLY A 13 3.96 6.69 -43.75
CA GLY A 13 3.55 6.70 -42.34
C GLY A 13 4.60 6.01 -41.50
N ALA A 14 5.38 6.76 -40.70
CA ALA A 14 6.26 6.20 -39.70
C ALA A 14 5.38 5.48 -38.65
N LEU A 15 5.36 4.14 -38.68
CA LEU A 15 4.84 3.36 -37.56
C LEU A 15 5.73 3.67 -36.35
N ALA A 16 5.24 4.52 -35.44
CA ALA A 16 5.88 4.72 -34.16
C ALA A 16 5.84 3.38 -33.40
N LEU A 17 6.98 2.75 -33.23
CA LEU A 17 7.15 1.54 -32.42
C LEU A 17 6.68 1.88 -31.00
N THR A 18 5.51 1.39 -30.60
CA THR A 18 5.03 1.54 -29.22
C THR A 18 6.02 0.85 -28.30
N PRO A 19 6.56 1.51 -27.29
CA PRO A 19 7.51 0.91 -26.37
C PRO A 19 6.90 -0.36 -25.73
N GLY A 20 7.71 -1.39 -25.54
CA GLY A 20 7.32 -2.59 -24.81
C GLY A 20 6.94 -2.28 -23.35
N PRO A 21 6.23 -3.20 -22.67
CA PRO A 21 5.83 -3.00 -21.28
C PRO A 21 7.07 -2.86 -20.37
N LYS A 22 7.01 -1.92 -19.42
CA LYS A 22 8.08 -1.60 -18.46
C LYS A 22 7.52 -1.57 -17.05
N VAL A 23 8.38 -1.80 -16.05
CA VAL A 23 8.05 -1.57 -14.65
C VAL A 23 7.97 -0.06 -14.42
N LEU A 24 6.77 0.43 -14.11
CA LEU A 24 6.50 1.83 -13.78
C LEU A 24 6.76 2.10 -12.30
N GLY A 25 6.30 1.20 -11.43
CA GLY A 25 6.50 1.27 -9.99
C GLY A 25 6.46 -0.11 -9.36
N GLN A 26 7.18 -0.25 -8.24
CA GLN A 26 7.27 -1.52 -7.53
C GLN A 26 7.50 -1.24 -6.05
N ALA A 27 6.93 -2.11 -5.20
CA ALA A 27 7.18 -2.13 -3.77
C ALA A 27 7.11 -3.57 -3.23
N GLU A 28 7.77 -3.77 -2.10
CA GLU A 28 7.69 -5.04 -1.36
C GLU A 28 7.62 -4.80 0.15
N THR A 29 7.01 -5.74 0.86
CA THR A 29 6.99 -5.80 2.32
C THR A 29 7.26 -7.22 2.81
N LEU A 30 7.86 -7.34 4.01
CA LEU A 30 8.23 -8.64 4.57
C LEU A 30 7.09 -9.23 5.42
N LEU A 31 6.81 -10.50 5.23
CA LEU A 31 5.82 -11.28 5.96
C LEU A 31 6.41 -12.14 7.10
N GLU A 32 7.72 -12.05 7.37
CA GLU A 32 8.43 -12.91 8.33
C GLU A 32 7.83 -12.85 9.74
N ALA A 33 7.54 -11.64 10.21
CA ALA A 33 6.92 -11.44 11.52
C ALA A 33 5.38 -11.61 11.52
N ARG A 34 4.79 -12.22 10.48
CA ARG A 34 3.35 -12.45 10.36
C ARG A 34 2.98 -13.87 10.74
N SER A 35 1.84 -14.02 11.42
CA SER A 35 1.29 -15.36 11.69
C SER A 35 0.93 -16.10 10.38
N PRO A 36 0.85 -17.43 10.39
CA PRO A 36 0.44 -18.19 9.20
C PRO A 36 -0.87 -17.71 8.58
N ASN A 37 -1.86 -17.34 9.41
CA ASN A 37 -3.14 -16.83 8.94
C ASN A 37 -3.03 -15.42 8.33
N GLN A 38 -2.18 -14.54 8.89
CA GLN A 38 -1.92 -13.23 8.28
C GLN A 38 -1.24 -13.37 6.91
N ARG A 39 -0.28 -14.29 6.77
CA ARG A 39 0.37 -14.59 5.48
C ARG A 39 -0.62 -15.13 4.47
N HIS A 40 -1.49 -16.05 4.89
CA HIS A 40 -2.55 -16.61 4.05
C HIS A 40 -3.51 -15.52 3.55
N ASN A 41 -3.99 -14.65 4.44
CA ASN A 41 -4.89 -13.56 4.07
C ASN A 41 -4.23 -12.53 3.13
N ALA A 42 -2.96 -12.19 3.38
CA ALA A 42 -2.20 -11.32 2.49
C ALA A 42 -2.04 -11.93 1.10
N LYS A 43 -1.79 -13.25 1.01
CA LYS A 43 -1.70 -13.99 -0.25
C LYS A 43 -3.03 -13.95 -1.01
N LEU A 44 -4.16 -14.21 -0.36
CA LEU A 44 -5.49 -14.12 -0.98
C LEU A 44 -5.77 -12.70 -1.54
N ALA A 45 -5.43 -11.67 -0.77
CA ALA A 45 -5.59 -10.29 -1.22
C ALA A 45 -4.66 -9.97 -2.42
N CYS A 46 -3.44 -10.51 -2.46
CA CYS A 46 -2.55 -10.43 -3.62
C CYS A 46 -3.17 -11.10 -4.85
N GLU A 47 -3.65 -12.34 -4.71
CA GLU A 47 -4.27 -13.10 -5.80
C GLU A 47 -5.50 -12.38 -6.37
N ALA A 48 -6.26 -11.69 -5.53
CA ALA A 48 -7.42 -10.92 -5.97
C ALA A 48 -7.08 -9.71 -6.86
N ILE A 49 -5.91 -9.10 -6.66
CA ILE A 49 -5.46 -7.94 -7.43
C ILE A 49 -4.48 -8.29 -8.55
N ASP A 50 -3.89 -9.49 -8.56
CA ASP A 50 -2.96 -9.94 -9.61
C ASP A 50 -3.64 -9.99 -10.98
N GLY A 51 -2.94 -9.57 -12.02
CA GLY A 51 -3.43 -9.51 -13.39
C GLY A 51 -4.50 -8.44 -13.65
N LYS A 52 -4.87 -7.60 -12.67
CA LYS A 52 -5.83 -6.51 -12.91
C LYS A 52 -5.20 -5.45 -13.81
N VAL A 53 -5.99 -5.01 -14.79
CA VAL A 53 -5.61 -3.94 -15.73
C VAL A 53 -6.42 -2.70 -15.39
N ILE A 54 -5.72 -1.61 -15.08
CA ILE A 54 -6.30 -0.30 -14.75
C ILE A 54 -6.20 0.58 -15.99
N LYS A 55 -7.33 0.89 -16.62
CA LYS A 55 -7.40 1.69 -17.85
C LYS A 55 -7.01 3.15 -17.60
N PRO A 56 -6.63 3.91 -18.64
CA PRO A 56 -6.47 5.36 -18.54
C PRO A 56 -7.68 6.03 -17.90
N GLY A 57 -7.44 6.91 -16.91
CA GLY A 57 -8.48 7.61 -16.14
C GLY A 57 -9.24 6.76 -15.12
N GLU A 58 -9.09 5.44 -15.12
CA GLU A 58 -9.80 4.55 -14.20
C GLU A 58 -9.28 4.70 -12.78
N VAL A 59 -10.21 4.66 -11.82
CA VAL A 59 -9.90 4.60 -10.38
C VAL A 59 -9.95 3.15 -9.93
N PHE A 60 -8.80 2.62 -9.55
CA PHE A 60 -8.70 1.33 -8.88
C PHE A 60 -9.15 1.50 -7.42
N SER A 61 -10.12 0.70 -6.99
CA SER A 61 -10.56 0.56 -5.60
C SER A 61 -10.12 -0.79 -5.06
N PHE A 62 -9.36 -0.77 -3.97
CA PHE A 62 -8.87 -1.99 -3.34
C PHE A 62 -10.02 -2.82 -2.78
N ASN A 63 -10.96 -2.18 -2.06
CA ASN A 63 -12.12 -2.86 -1.48
C ASN A 63 -13.04 -3.47 -2.55
N LYS A 64 -13.28 -2.74 -3.67
CA LYS A 64 -14.09 -3.27 -4.77
C LYS A 64 -13.43 -4.47 -5.44
N THR A 65 -12.11 -4.47 -5.54
CA THR A 65 -11.36 -5.53 -6.22
C THR A 65 -11.20 -6.78 -5.34
N VAL A 66 -10.84 -6.61 -4.08
CA VAL A 66 -10.61 -7.71 -3.13
C VAL A 66 -11.94 -8.22 -2.54
N GLY A 67 -12.91 -7.33 -2.33
CA GLY A 67 -14.19 -7.64 -1.71
C GLY A 67 -14.12 -7.81 -0.19
N SER A 68 -15.14 -8.41 0.40
CA SER A 68 -15.21 -8.69 1.84
C SER A 68 -14.22 -9.79 2.26
N TRP A 69 -13.66 -9.66 3.45
CA TRP A 69 -12.70 -10.63 4.01
C TRP A 69 -13.42 -11.58 4.95
N SER A 70 -14.16 -12.51 4.38
CA SER A 70 -15.05 -13.41 5.11
C SER A 70 -14.61 -14.87 4.96
N ARG A 71 -15.17 -15.73 5.82
CA ARG A 71 -14.87 -17.17 5.84
C ARG A 71 -15.21 -17.86 4.51
N ASP A 72 -16.34 -17.53 3.91
CA ASP A 72 -16.81 -18.08 2.63
C ASP A 72 -15.89 -17.74 1.45
N LYS A 73 -15.08 -16.67 1.58
CA LYS A 73 -14.03 -16.30 0.62
C LYS A 73 -12.64 -16.85 0.99
N GLY A 74 -12.56 -17.75 1.94
CA GLY A 74 -11.32 -18.40 2.34
C GLY A 74 -10.44 -17.61 3.30
N TYR A 75 -10.84 -16.40 3.73
CA TYR A 75 -10.08 -15.64 4.72
C TYR A 75 -10.12 -16.32 6.09
N ARG A 76 -9.11 -16.04 6.89
CA ARG A 76 -8.93 -16.60 8.23
C ARG A 76 -8.91 -15.51 9.27
N ARG A 77 -9.31 -15.87 10.49
CA ARG A 77 -9.11 -14.99 11.64
C ARG A 77 -7.62 -14.91 11.96
N ALA A 78 -7.16 -13.71 12.26
CA ALA A 78 -5.78 -13.42 12.57
C ALA A 78 -5.67 -12.11 13.36
N PRO A 79 -4.53 -11.84 14.03
CA PRO A 79 -4.35 -10.59 14.75
C PRO A 79 -4.51 -9.35 13.85
N VAL A 80 -5.39 -8.45 14.27
CA VAL A 80 -5.64 -7.12 13.70
C VAL A 80 -5.42 -6.07 14.79
N SER A 81 -4.75 -4.98 14.47
CA SER A 81 -4.64 -3.85 15.38
C SER A 81 -5.93 -3.04 15.33
N PHE A 82 -6.67 -3.00 16.43
CA PHE A 82 -7.89 -2.22 16.57
C PHE A 82 -7.80 -1.39 17.86
N ASN A 83 -7.88 -0.06 17.73
CA ASN A 83 -7.76 0.90 18.85
C ASN A 83 -6.59 0.61 19.80
N GLY A 84 -5.44 0.20 19.26
CA GLY A 84 -4.23 -0.09 20.03
C GLY A 84 -4.15 -1.47 20.64
N SER A 85 -5.19 -2.25 20.57
CA SER A 85 -5.20 -3.65 21.01
C SER A 85 -5.09 -4.59 19.80
N LEU A 86 -4.44 -5.74 19.99
CA LEU A 86 -4.50 -6.82 19.02
C LEU A 86 -5.75 -7.64 19.32
N ILE A 87 -6.66 -7.68 18.35
CA ILE A 87 -7.85 -8.51 18.39
C ILE A 87 -7.78 -9.58 17.30
N ASP A 88 -8.39 -10.71 17.53
CA ASP A 88 -8.52 -11.74 16.50
C ASP A 88 -9.75 -11.46 15.65
N ALA A 89 -9.53 -11.11 14.37
CA ALA A 89 -10.57 -10.73 13.43
C ALA A 89 -10.30 -11.28 12.02
N TRP A 90 -11.33 -11.30 11.17
CA TRP A 90 -11.19 -11.72 9.77
C TRP A 90 -10.31 -10.76 8.98
N GLY A 91 -9.48 -11.30 8.08
CA GLY A 91 -8.68 -10.50 7.15
C GLY A 91 -7.42 -9.88 7.73
N GLY A 92 -6.99 -10.23 8.96
CA GLY A 92 -5.68 -9.78 9.46
C GLY A 92 -4.57 -10.15 8.47
N GLY A 93 -3.80 -9.16 8.02
CA GLY A 93 -2.79 -9.28 6.95
C GLY A 93 -3.15 -8.54 5.65
N VAL A 94 -4.44 -8.30 5.35
CA VAL A 94 -4.90 -7.63 4.13
C VAL A 94 -4.36 -6.20 4.00
N CYS A 95 -4.30 -5.43 5.10
CA CYS A 95 -3.73 -4.07 5.08
C CYS A 95 -2.24 -4.03 4.69
N GLN A 96 -1.51 -5.13 4.81
CA GLN A 96 -0.13 -5.17 4.32
C GLN A 96 -0.11 -5.23 2.79
N THR A 97 -1.08 -5.89 2.16
CA THR A 97 -1.22 -5.91 0.70
C THR A 97 -1.63 -4.55 0.16
N SER A 98 -2.62 -3.88 0.77
CA SER A 98 -3.02 -2.52 0.36
C SER A 98 -1.87 -1.51 0.52
N THR A 99 -1.11 -1.60 1.61
CA THR A 99 0.09 -0.78 1.84
C THR A 99 1.17 -1.01 0.78
N THR A 100 1.42 -2.27 0.40
CA THR A 100 2.40 -2.58 -0.65
C THR A 100 1.93 -2.07 -2.01
N PHE A 101 0.64 -2.25 -2.34
CA PHE A 101 0.05 -1.69 -3.55
C PHE A 101 0.14 -0.15 -3.58
N TYR A 102 -0.22 0.52 -2.48
CA TYR A 102 -0.11 1.98 -2.35
C TYR A 102 1.29 2.48 -2.71
N ASN A 103 2.33 1.85 -2.15
CA ASN A 103 3.70 2.24 -2.43
C ASN A 103 4.10 2.00 -3.89
N ALA A 104 3.74 0.86 -4.48
CA ALA A 104 3.98 0.60 -5.90
C ALA A 104 3.27 1.63 -6.79
N ALA A 105 2.02 1.98 -6.46
CA ALA A 105 1.20 2.96 -7.18
C ALA A 105 1.78 4.38 -7.10
N LEU A 106 2.32 4.76 -5.94
CA LEU A 106 3.01 6.06 -5.80
C LEU A 106 4.21 6.17 -6.75
N TYR A 107 5.06 5.12 -6.81
CA TYR A 107 6.22 5.10 -7.71
C TYR A 107 5.84 4.97 -9.18
N ALA A 108 4.68 4.39 -9.49
CA ALA A 108 4.14 4.34 -10.85
C ALA A 108 3.51 5.66 -11.33
N GLY A 109 3.42 6.66 -10.46
CA GLY A 109 2.82 7.96 -10.80
C GLY A 109 1.30 7.98 -10.73
N MET A 110 0.66 6.96 -10.19
CA MET A 110 -0.80 6.99 -10.02
C MET A 110 -1.22 8.11 -9.07
N GLU A 111 -2.37 8.70 -9.31
CA GLU A 111 -2.95 9.72 -8.45
C GLU A 111 -3.63 9.10 -7.25
N LEU A 112 -3.40 9.70 -6.08
CA LEU A 112 -4.08 9.33 -4.84
C LEU A 112 -5.49 9.93 -4.83
N VAL A 113 -6.51 9.08 -4.74
CA VAL A 113 -7.93 9.48 -4.64
C VAL A 113 -8.42 9.31 -3.21
N GLU A 114 -8.15 8.16 -2.59
CA GLU A 114 -8.52 7.86 -1.20
C GLU A 114 -7.42 7.02 -0.54
N ARG A 115 -7.05 7.40 0.67
CA ARG A 115 -6.12 6.64 1.52
C ARG A 115 -6.31 7.04 2.98
N HIS A 116 -6.26 6.06 3.85
CA HIS A 116 -6.31 6.23 5.29
C HIS A 116 -5.04 5.70 5.93
N ALA A 117 -4.50 6.43 6.91
CA ALA A 117 -3.43 5.94 7.76
C ALA A 117 -4.00 4.95 8.79
N HIS A 118 -3.18 3.99 9.25
CA HIS A 118 -3.53 3.23 10.44
C HIS A 118 -3.53 4.15 11.67
N HIS A 119 -4.33 3.79 12.68
CA HIS A 119 -4.32 4.52 13.95
C HIS A 119 -2.91 4.50 14.59
N PHE A 120 -2.26 3.34 14.63
CA PHE A 120 -0.85 3.22 15.04
C PHE A 120 0.01 2.82 13.85
N CYS A 121 1.19 3.43 13.74
CA CYS A 121 2.12 3.11 12.66
C CYS A 121 2.39 1.60 12.60
N PRO A 122 2.15 0.94 11.46
CA PRO A 122 2.45 -0.49 11.33
C PRO A 122 3.96 -0.74 11.26
N THR A 123 4.40 -1.94 11.64
CA THR A 123 5.82 -2.31 11.64
C THR A 123 6.39 -2.65 10.26
N TYR A 124 5.53 -2.84 9.26
CA TYR A 124 5.91 -3.23 7.90
C TYR A 124 6.00 -2.06 6.92
N ALA A 125 5.74 -0.85 7.38
CA ALA A 125 5.87 0.36 6.57
C ALA A 125 6.42 1.51 7.42
N SER A 126 7.16 2.42 6.79
CA SER A 126 7.57 3.67 7.42
C SER A 126 6.36 4.58 7.67
N PRO A 127 6.41 5.46 8.68
CA PRO A 127 5.35 6.45 8.91
C PRO A 127 5.02 7.23 7.65
N GLY A 128 3.71 7.39 7.36
CA GLY A 128 3.22 8.06 6.14
C GLY A 128 3.21 7.19 4.87
N ARG A 129 3.67 5.95 4.95
CA ARG A 129 3.78 5.03 3.80
C ARG A 129 2.82 3.84 3.87
N ASP A 130 1.96 3.78 4.84
CA ASP A 130 0.94 2.76 5.02
C ASP A 130 -0.40 3.18 4.38
N ALA A 131 -1.25 2.19 4.12
CA ALA A 131 -2.62 2.38 3.66
C ALA A 131 -3.53 1.36 4.37
N ALA A 132 -4.31 1.87 5.32
CA ALA A 132 -5.31 1.07 6.03
C ALA A 132 -6.54 0.87 5.13
N VAL A 133 -7.09 -0.33 5.18
CA VAL A 133 -8.37 -0.66 4.53
C VAL A 133 -9.26 -1.42 5.51
N ALA A 134 -10.57 -1.16 5.44
CA ALA A 134 -11.60 -1.91 6.17
C ALA A 134 -12.90 -1.92 5.35
N TYR A 135 -13.25 -3.10 4.86
CA TYR A 135 -14.44 -3.28 4.04
C TYR A 135 -15.72 -3.04 4.84
N PRO A 136 -16.72 -2.31 4.30
CA PRO A 136 -16.71 -1.67 2.98
C PRO A 136 -16.23 -0.20 2.99
N ASN A 137 -15.97 0.42 4.16
CA ASN A 137 -16.02 1.88 4.35
C ASN A 137 -14.66 2.59 4.29
N ILE A 138 -13.55 1.89 4.53
CA ILE A 138 -12.20 2.46 4.50
C ILE A 138 -11.46 1.83 3.31
N ASP A 139 -11.21 2.61 2.27
CA ASP A 139 -10.65 2.10 1.02
C ASP A 139 -9.28 2.71 0.70
N LEU A 140 -8.59 2.07 -0.22
CA LEU A 140 -7.46 2.64 -0.95
C LEU A 140 -7.87 2.79 -2.41
N GLN A 141 -7.91 4.03 -2.89
CA GLN A 141 -8.27 4.33 -4.28
C GLN A 141 -7.14 5.09 -4.97
N MET A 142 -6.73 4.57 -6.13
CA MET A 142 -5.66 5.13 -6.95
C MET A 142 -6.13 5.26 -8.39
N ARG A 143 -5.94 6.45 -9.01
CA ARG A 143 -6.29 6.70 -10.41
C ARG A 143 -5.09 6.49 -11.32
N ASN A 144 -5.28 5.80 -12.42
CA ASN A 144 -4.31 5.80 -13.51
C ASN A 144 -4.41 7.11 -14.30
N ALA A 145 -3.51 8.04 -14.03
CA ALA A 145 -3.45 9.33 -14.73
C ALA A 145 -2.67 9.28 -16.05
N SER A 146 -2.15 8.11 -16.44
CA SER A 146 -1.41 7.95 -17.69
C SER A 146 -2.34 7.67 -18.87
N GLU A 147 -1.86 7.85 -20.09
CA GLU A 147 -2.59 7.53 -21.32
C GLU A 147 -2.58 6.05 -21.69
N HIS A 148 -1.90 5.21 -20.89
CA HIS A 148 -1.76 3.78 -21.17
C HIS A 148 -2.31 2.94 -20.01
N PRO A 149 -2.82 1.72 -20.29
CA PRO A 149 -3.21 0.78 -19.27
C PRO A 149 -2.03 0.40 -18.37
N ILE A 150 -2.31 0.20 -17.08
CA ILE A 150 -1.36 -0.29 -16.08
C ILE A 150 -1.83 -1.67 -15.61
N GLU A 151 -0.98 -2.67 -15.75
CA GLU A 151 -1.21 -4.02 -15.24
C GLU A 151 -0.59 -4.18 -13.85
N VAL A 152 -1.34 -4.81 -12.95
CA VAL A 152 -0.88 -5.14 -11.60
C VAL A 152 -0.32 -6.56 -11.60
N SER A 153 0.93 -6.73 -11.20
CA SER A 153 1.49 -8.04 -10.83
C SER A 153 1.71 -8.08 -9.32
N ALA A 154 1.01 -8.98 -8.63
CA ALA A 154 1.04 -9.09 -7.18
C ALA A 154 1.34 -10.53 -6.77
N LYS A 155 2.44 -10.74 -6.03
CA LYS A 155 2.92 -12.08 -5.67
C LYS A 155 3.41 -12.13 -4.23
N VAL A 156 3.21 -13.30 -3.62
CA VAL A 156 3.87 -13.67 -2.37
C VAL A 156 4.88 -14.77 -2.69
N GLU A 157 6.16 -14.46 -2.56
CA GLU A 157 7.28 -15.38 -2.82
C GLU A 157 8.06 -15.56 -1.50
N GLY A 158 7.93 -16.75 -0.91
CA GLY A 158 8.48 -17.02 0.43
C GLY A 158 7.86 -16.07 1.46
N SER A 159 8.71 -15.25 2.09
CA SER A 159 8.28 -14.24 3.07
C SER A 159 8.14 -12.83 2.48
N ARG A 160 8.19 -12.65 1.15
CA ARG A 160 8.09 -11.36 0.47
C ARG A 160 6.75 -11.21 -0.22
N LEU A 161 6.05 -10.14 0.09
CA LEU A 161 4.89 -9.67 -0.64
C LEU A 161 5.37 -8.56 -1.57
N LYS A 162 5.32 -8.82 -2.89
CA LYS A 162 5.80 -7.91 -3.93
C LYS A 162 4.67 -7.50 -4.86
N ILE A 163 4.57 -6.22 -5.14
CA ILE A 163 3.63 -5.66 -6.11
C ILE A 163 4.40 -4.81 -7.11
N THR A 164 4.16 -5.08 -8.39
CA THR A 164 4.77 -4.41 -9.53
C THR A 164 3.68 -3.89 -10.45
N LEU A 165 3.76 -2.62 -10.83
CA LEU A 165 2.89 -2.00 -11.81
C LEU A 165 3.63 -1.89 -13.14
N ILE A 166 3.03 -2.48 -14.18
CA ILE A 166 3.64 -2.65 -15.50
C ILE A 166 2.79 -1.89 -16.53
N GLY A 167 3.44 -1.13 -17.38
CA GLY A 167 2.73 -0.36 -18.43
C GLY A 167 3.65 0.05 -19.56
N ARG A 168 3.07 0.74 -20.55
CA ARG A 168 3.81 1.23 -21.74
C ARG A 168 4.19 2.70 -21.65
N ALA A 169 3.73 3.41 -20.60
CA ALA A 169 4.13 4.78 -20.33
C ALA A 169 5.64 4.88 -20.06
N ALA A 170 6.21 6.08 -20.21
CA ALA A 170 7.55 6.34 -19.70
C ALA A 170 7.56 6.15 -18.20
N LYS A 171 8.61 5.48 -17.65
CA LYS A 171 8.77 5.37 -16.21
C LYS A 171 8.91 6.77 -15.61
N PRO A 172 8.02 7.17 -14.69
CA PRO A 172 8.09 8.52 -14.14
C PRO A 172 9.32 8.67 -13.22
N ALA A 173 9.98 9.83 -13.30
CA ALA A 173 11.07 10.21 -12.40
C ALA A 173 10.48 10.69 -11.07
N ILE A 174 10.02 9.77 -10.23
CA ILE A 174 9.33 10.06 -8.96
C ILE A 174 10.19 9.65 -7.78
N THR A 175 10.33 10.57 -6.83
CA THR A 175 10.82 10.32 -5.48
C THR A 175 9.68 10.52 -4.50
N ILE A 176 9.50 9.57 -3.57
CA ILE A 176 8.57 9.71 -2.45
C ILE A 176 9.38 9.99 -1.20
N GLN A 177 9.19 11.17 -0.62
CA GLN A 177 9.87 11.64 0.57
C GLN A 177 8.91 11.73 1.74
N THR A 178 9.26 11.14 2.87
CA THR A 178 8.57 11.36 4.15
C THR A 178 9.42 12.30 5.02
N ARG A 179 8.75 13.24 5.69
CA ARG A 179 9.38 14.17 6.65
C ARG A 179 8.69 13.98 8.00
N ILE A 180 9.42 13.50 8.98
CA ILE A 180 8.94 13.45 10.36
C ILE A 180 8.92 14.89 10.90
N ILE A 181 7.76 15.35 11.33
CA ILE A 181 7.55 16.67 11.93
C ILE A 181 7.72 16.59 13.44
N ASP A 182 7.16 15.52 14.05
CA ASP A 182 7.26 15.24 15.48
C ASP A 182 7.36 13.72 15.69
N GLN A 183 8.09 13.33 16.75
CA GLN A 183 8.21 11.95 17.20
C GLN A 183 8.14 11.88 18.72
N GLN A 184 7.26 11.02 19.22
CA GLN A 184 7.09 10.79 20.65
C GLN A 184 7.50 9.37 21.02
N SER A 185 8.40 9.24 21.98
CA SER A 185 8.83 7.94 22.49
C SER A 185 7.80 7.35 23.48
N PRO A 186 7.58 6.03 23.48
CA PRO A 186 6.72 5.39 24.48
C PRO A 186 7.32 5.47 25.86
N MET A 187 6.51 5.81 26.85
CA MET A 187 6.87 5.70 28.28
C MET A 187 6.58 4.29 28.79
N LEU A 188 7.27 3.87 29.84
CA LEU A 188 6.94 2.66 30.60
C LEU A 188 5.86 2.98 31.62
N LEU A 189 4.75 2.27 31.55
CA LEU A 189 3.64 2.36 32.50
C LEU A 189 3.51 1.03 33.24
N ASN A 190 3.58 1.06 34.56
CA ASN A 190 3.28 -0.07 35.41
C ASN A 190 1.82 0.04 35.88
N GLN A 191 1.04 -1.00 35.69
CA GLN A 191 -0.38 -1.06 36.04
C GLN A 191 -0.68 -2.27 36.92
N GLY A 192 -1.59 -2.08 37.88
CA GLY A 192 -1.95 -3.13 38.82
C GLY A 192 -0.94 -3.29 39.96
N SER A 193 -1.12 -4.31 40.77
CA SER A 193 -0.29 -4.70 41.91
C SER A 193 -0.13 -6.21 41.95
N GLY A 194 0.96 -6.69 42.54
CA GLY A 194 1.26 -8.13 42.65
C GLY A 194 2.74 -8.40 42.42
N ASP A 195 3.06 -9.68 42.33
CA ASP A 195 4.44 -10.20 42.19
C ASP A 195 4.71 -10.79 40.80
N SER A 196 3.70 -10.90 39.95
CA SER A 196 3.74 -11.55 38.62
C SER A 196 3.55 -10.52 37.49
N PRO A 197 4.65 -9.91 36.97
CA PRO A 197 4.55 -8.98 35.86
C PRO A 197 4.44 -9.68 34.52
N TRP A 198 3.61 -9.12 33.62
CA TRP A 198 3.56 -9.52 32.23
C TRP A 198 3.46 -8.31 31.30
N LEU A 199 3.98 -8.44 30.07
CA LEU A 199 3.98 -7.36 29.09
C LEU A 199 2.63 -7.28 28.37
N ARG A 200 1.79 -6.31 28.75
CA ARG A 200 0.50 -6.06 28.09
C ARG A 200 0.64 -5.34 26.76
N SER A 201 1.55 -4.38 26.68
CA SER A 201 1.84 -3.62 25.46
C SER A 201 3.34 -3.42 25.30
N PRO A 202 3.93 -3.74 24.14
CA PRO A 202 5.37 -3.50 23.89
C PRO A 202 5.68 -2.01 23.69
N GLY A 203 4.68 -1.17 23.47
CA GLY A 203 4.83 0.22 23.11
C GLY A 203 5.16 0.41 21.62
N LYS A 204 4.78 1.59 21.09
CA LYS A 204 5.18 2.05 19.76
C LYS A 204 5.37 3.56 19.79
N PRO A 205 6.38 4.11 19.10
CA PRO A 205 6.51 5.55 18.94
C PRO A 205 5.29 6.16 18.26
N GLY A 206 4.94 7.38 18.67
CA GLY A 206 4.02 8.24 17.95
C GLY A 206 4.76 9.08 16.92
N TYR A 207 4.08 9.48 15.87
CA TYR A 207 4.64 10.29 14.81
C TYR A 207 3.65 11.32 14.30
N GLU A 208 4.14 12.48 13.93
CA GLU A 208 3.50 13.37 12.98
C GLU A 208 4.40 13.45 11.75
N VAL A 209 3.87 13.15 10.55
CA VAL A 209 4.65 12.99 9.33
C VAL A 209 3.95 13.56 8.13
N GLU A 210 4.71 14.18 7.24
CA GLU A 210 4.25 14.59 5.91
C GLU A 210 4.91 13.72 4.84
N THR A 211 4.11 13.31 3.85
CA THR A 211 4.57 12.54 2.69
C THR A 211 4.45 13.38 1.44
N TYR A 212 5.52 13.45 0.65
CA TYR A 212 5.61 14.22 -0.57
C TYR A 212 5.92 13.34 -1.76
N ARG A 213 5.29 13.65 -2.90
CA ARG A 213 5.72 13.23 -4.23
C ARG A 213 6.57 14.34 -4.83
N ILE A 214 7.77 13.98 -5.29
CA ILE A 214 8.71 14.88 -5.93
C ILE A 214 8.95 14.39 -7.36
N THR A 215 8.74 15.24 -8.32
CA THR A 215 9.12 15.08 -9.73
C THR A 215 10.11 16.17 -10.10
N PRO A 216 10.74 16.14 -11.28
CA PRO A 216 11.58 17.25 -11.75
C PRO A 216 10.86 18.61 -11.77
N GLU A 217 9.52 18.59 -11.99
CA GLU A 217 8.71 19.80 -12.18
C GLU A 217 7.98 20.24 -10.91
N SER A 218 7.84 19.34 -9.91
CA SER A 218 6.96 19.63 -8.78
C SER A 218 7.32 18.88 -7.49
N LYS A 219 6.89 19.48 -6.35
CA LYS A 219 6.85 18.83 -5.05
C LYS A 219 5.46 19.00 -4.47
N VAL A 220 4.70 17.89 -4.41
CA VAL A 220 3.32 17.87 -3.93
C VAL A 220 3.21 17.10 -2.63
N ARG A 221 2.58 17.70 -1.60
CA ARG A 221 2.27 16.97 -0.38
C ARG A 221 1.07 16.05 -0.61
N LEU A 222 1.28 14.74 -0.41
CA LEU A 222 0.26 13.70 -0.55
C LEU A 222 -0.57 13.54 0.71
N SER A 223 0.09 13.60 1.89
CA SER A 223 -0.58 13.46 3.19
C SER A 223 0.15 14.18 4.30
N ARG A 224 -0.58 14.42 5.39
CA ARG A 224 -0.06 14.71 6.73
C ARG A 224 -0.77 13.79 7.70
N ASP A 225 -0.02 12.86 8.29
CA ASP A 225 -0.54 11.79 9.10
C ASP A 225 -0.08 11.95 10.54
N ARG A 226 -0.95 11.58 11.49
CA ARG A 226 -0.64 11.54 12.91
C ARG A 226 -0.90 10.14 13.44
N TYR A 227 0.14 9.54 14.02
CA TYR A 227 0.09 8.25 14.71
C TYR A 227 0.31 8.52 16.19
N PRO A 228 -0.67 8.26 17.07
CA PRO A 228 -0.47 8.45 18.49
C PRO A 228 0.59 7.52 19.04
N VAL A 229 1.24 7.93 20.13
CA VAL A 229 2.15 7.06 20.87
C VAL A 229 1.37 5.96 21.58
N MET A 230 1.85 4.72 21.47
CA MET A 230 1.38 3.61 22.30
C MET A 230 2.40 3.37 23.40
N HIS A 231 2.01 3.55 24.65
CA HIS A 231 2.93 3.34 25.77
C HIS A 231 3.23 1.86 25.98
N ARG A 232 4.43 1.57 26.49
CA ARG A 232 4.79 0.24 26.95
C ARG A 232 4.11 -0.01 28.29
N VAL A 233 3.29 -1.05 28.38
CA VAL A 233 2.54 -1.36 29.59
C VAL A 233 2.98 -2.69 30.16
N VAL A 234 3.48 -2.68 31.40
CA VAL A 234 3.71 -3.86 32.23
C VAL A 234 2.56 -3.97 33.23
N GLN A 235 1.83 -5.06 33.15
CA GLN A 235 0.72 -5.38 34.05
C GLN A 235 1.23 -6.26 35.17
N TRP A 236 0.94 -5.89 36.41
CA TRP A 236 1.23 -6.66 37.60
C TRP A 236 -0.05 -7.35 38.09
N SER A 237 0.04 -8.62 38.45
CA SER A 237 -1.05 -9.39 39.03
C SER A 237 -0.54 -10.26 40.17
N ASN A 238 -1.44 -10.66 41.07
CA ASN A 238 -1.08 -11.71 42.05
C ASN A 238 -0.98 -13.02 41.27
N GLY A 239 0.09 -13.77 41.51
CA GLY A 239 0.24 -15.12 40.99
C GLY A 239 -0.96 -15.99 41.41
N SER A 240 -1.57 -16.68 40.43
CA SER A 240 -2.63 -17.68 40.69
C SER A 240 -2.07 -19.00 41.16
#